data_1aa407d02bf6ecb5911513148af14932
#
_entry.id   1aa407d02bf6ecb5911513148af14932
#
_cell.length_a   1.000
_cell.length_b   1.000
_cell.length_c   1.000
_cell.angle_alpha   90.00
_cell.angle_beta   90.00
_cell.angle_gamma   90.00
#
_symmetry.space_group_name_H-M   'P 1'
#
loop_
_entity.id
_entity.type
_entity.pdbx_description
1 polymer ?
#
loop_
_entity_poly.entity_id
_entity_poly.type
_entity_poly.pdbx_seq_one_letter_code
_entity_poly.pdbx_strand_id
1 'polypeptide(L)'
;MLQDFLTDFNNAKLQSSLIPKGTIVKVKMAIKPGGYENWFTKNYTTGSIYLNAEFTVTEGPYAKRKIFQVIGIKSGKASVEGEDVWAESGRSMLRSILESARNIHAHDTSEKAVIARKVNSIADFNGLEFTAKVGIEADRYGEKNKIATVITQEQHQNTELDWIPF
;
A
#
# COMPACT_ATOMS: atom_id res chain seq x y z
N MET A 1 -1.85 -35.58 -31.38
CA MET A 1 -2.13 -35.86 -29.97
C MET A 1 -1.13 -35.16 -29.08
N LEU A 2 -0.27 -35.81 -28.39
CA LEU A 2 0.70 -35.10 -27.53
C LEU A 2 1.59 -34.11 -28.28
N GLN A 3 1.88 -34.43 -29.53
CA GLN A 3 2.74 -33.62 -30.39
C GLN A 3 2.07 -32.25 -30.69
N ASP A 4 0.76 -32.25 -30.96
CA ASP A 4 0.03 -31.00 -31.19
C ASP A 4 -0.06 -30.15 -29.92
N PHE A 5 -0.20 -30.79 -28.78
CA PHE A 5 -0.18 -30.11 -27.48
C PHE A 5 1.19 -29.46 -27.21
N LEU A 6 2.28 -30.13 -27.60
CA LEU A 6 3.63 -29.67 -27.32
C LEU A 6 4.14 -28.59 -28.28
N THR A 7 3.50 -28.41 -29.43
CA THR A 7 3.99 -27.50 -30.46
C THR A 7 3.20 -26.19 -30.59
N ASP A 8 1.98 -26.14 -30.06
CA ASP A 8 1.15 -24.94 -30.17
C ASP A 8 0.85 -24.32 -28.79
N PHE A 9 1.69 -23.37 -28.39
CA PHE A 9 1.51 -22.63 -27.16
C PHE A 9 0.92 -21.23 -27.39
N ASN A 10 0.57 -20.89 -28.62
CA ASN A 10 0.09 -19.54 -28.95
C ASN A 10 -1.24 -19.22 -28.29
N ASN A 11 -2.08 -20.22 -28.03
CA ASN A 11 -3.37 -20.06 -27.36
C ASN A 11 -3.31 -20.37 -25.86
N ALA A 12 -2.15 -20.72 -25.34
CA ALA A 12 -1.99 -20.96 -23.93
C ALA A 12 -2.16 -19.65 -23.16
N LYS A 13 -2.77 -19.72 -21.97
CA LYS A 13 -2.93 -18.56 -21.11
C LYS A 13 -1.56 -18.11 -20.61
N LEU A 14 -1.33 -16.81 -20.61
CA LEU A 14 -0.15 -16.25 -19.98
C LEU A 14 -0.21 -16.52 -18.47
N GLN A 15 0.92 -16.89 -17.91
CA GLN A 15 1.02 -17.03 -16.47
C GLN A 15 0.85 -15.65 -15.82
N SER A 16 -0.10 -15.54 -14.91
CA SER A 16 -0.29 -14.29 -14.17
C SER A 16 0.91 -14.02 -13.28
N SER A 17 1.45 -12.81 -13.37
CA SER A 17 2.49 -12.33 -12.47
C SER A 17 1.90 -11.59 -11.25
N LEU A 18 0.58 -11.44 -11.20
CA LEU A 18 -0.09 -10.72 -10.12
C LEU A 18 -0.20 -11.58 -8.86
N ILE A 19 -0.04 -10.93 -7.72
CA ILE A 19 -0.40 -11.53 -6.44
C ILE A 19 -1.93 -11.62 -6.41
N PRO A 20 -2.53 -12.75 -6.05
CA PRO A 20 -3.98 -12.90 -6.04
C PRO A 20 -4.65 -11.87 -5.11
N LYS A 21 -5.76 -11.32 -5.58
CA LYS A 21 -6.57 -10.38 -4.80
C LYS A 21 -6.97 -11.00 -3.47
N GLY A 22 -6.82 -10.25 -2.38
CA GLY A 22 -7.16 -10.69 -1.05
C GLY A 22 -6.03 -11.37 -0.28
N THR A 23 -4.87 -11.55 -0.91
CA THR A 23 -3.70 -12.12 -0.24
C THR A 23 -3.20 -11.17 0.85
N ILE A 24 -2.94 -11.72 2.03
CA ILE A 24 -2.35 -10.97 3.14
C ILE A 24 -0.84 -11.16 3.08
N VAL A 25 -0.11 -10.05 3.06
CA VAL A 25 1.36 -10.05 2.96
C VAL A 25 1.96 -9.09 3.95
N LYS A 26 3.20 -9.37 4.34
CA LYS A 26 4.01 -8.41 5.07
C LYS A 26 4.89 -7.69 4.07
N VAL A 27 4.89 -6.37 4.14
CA VAL A 27 5.63 -5.53 3.18
C VAL A 27 6.52 -4.53 3.91
N LYS A 28 7.57 -4.12 3.22
CA LYS A 28 8.48 -3.07 3.66
C LYS A 28 8.34 -1.88 2.71
N MET A 29 8.12 -0.71 3.28
CA MET A 29 7.90 0.51 2.52
C MET A 29 9.21 1.22 2.18
N ALA A 30 9.30 1.73 0.97
CA ALA A 30 10.32 2.68 0.56
C ALA A 30 9.66 3.80 -0.25
N ILE A 31 10.17 5.01 -0.12
CA ILE A 31 9.72 6.15 -0.92
C ILE A 31 10.76 6.40 -1.99
N LYS A 32 10.34 6.45 -3.25
CA LYS A 32 11.22 6.87 -4.35
C LYS A 32 11.36 8.38 -4.30
N PRO A 33 12.58 8.92 -4.10
CA PRO A 33 12.76 10.38 -4.03
C PRO A 33 12.32 11.06 -5.31
N GLY A 34 11.42 12.02 -5.20
CA GLY A 34 10.90 12.77 -6.34
C GLY A 34 11.54 14.14 -6.53
N GLY A 35 12.41 14.54 -5.61
CA GLY A 35 13.15 15.79 -5.71
C GLY A 35 12.45 17.03 -5.16
N TYR A 36 11.16 16.98 -4.90
CA TYR A 36 10.46 18.07 -4.25
C TYR A 36 10.57 17.89 -2.73
N GLU A 37 11.28 18.81 -2.07
CA GLU A 37 11.65 18.64 -0.66
C GLU A 37 12.23 17.24 -0.39
N ASN A 38 13.07 16.78 -1.29
CA ASN A 38 13.75 15.49 -1.34
C ASN A 38 12.83 14.29 -1.65
N TRP A 39 11.79 14.05 -0.87
CA TRP A 39 11.04 12.79 -0.91
C TRP A 39 9.76 12.84 -1.71
N PHE A 40 9.17 14.03 -1.86
CA PHE A 40 7.90 14.18 -2.57
C PHE A 40 8.12 14.29 -4.07
N THR A 41 7.07 13.95 -4.81
CA THR A 41 7.00 14.21 -6.25
C THR A 41 5.93 15.26 -6.47
N LYS A 42 6.24 16.25 -7.30
CA LYS A 42 5.31 17.32 -7.66
C LYS A 42 5.03 17.29 -9.16
N ASN A 43 3.76 17.33 -9.51
CA ASN A 43 3.35 17.55 -10.89
C ASN A 43 3.23 19.07 -11.09
N TYR A 44 4.17 19.65 -11.81
CA TYR A 44 4.22 21.11 -12.01
C TYR A 44 3.12 21.64 -12.92
N THR A 45 2.46 20.77 -13.69
CA THR A 45 1.32 21.14 -14.50
C THR A 45 0.06 21.32 -13.67
N THR A 46 -0.21 20.38 -12.78
CA THR A 46 -1.41 20.38 -11.94
C THR A 46 -1.18 20.97 -10.55
N GLY A 47 0.06 21.00 -10.08
CA GLY A 47 0.41 21.40 -8.73
C GLY A 47 0.24 20.30 -7.67
N SER A 48 -0.16 19.10 -8.07
CA SER A 48 -0.34 18.00 -7.12
C SER A 48 1.00 17.54 -6.55
N ILE A 49 0.97 17.11 -5.27
CA ILE A 49 2.12 16.57 -4.55
C ILE A 49 1.75 15.19 -4.03
N TYR A 50 2.64 14.25 -4.21
CA TYR A 50 2.40 12.85 -3.82
C TYR A 50 3.70 12.13 -3.48
N LEU A 51 3.56 10.95 -2.91
CA LEU A 51 4.65 10.02 -2.68
C LEU A 51 4.58 8.90 -3.70
N ASN A 52 5.71 8.57 -4.30
CA ASN A 52 5.85 7.33 -5.05
C ASN A 52 6.34 6.26 -4.09
N ALA A 53 5.41 5.45 -3.60
CA ALA A 53 5.71 4.40 -2.65
C ALA A 53 6.01 3.08 -3.36
N GLU A 54 6.95 2.36 -2.81
CA GLU A 54 7.32 1.02 -3.24
C GLU A 54 7.22 0.10 -2.03
N PHE A 55 6.40 -0.94 -2.16
CA PHE A 55 6.20 -1.92 -1.10
C PHE A 55 6.78 -3.25 -1.54
N THR A 56 7.77 -3.76 -0.81
CA THR A 56 8.40 -5.04 -1.11
C THR A 56 7.89 -6.10 -0.15
N VAL A 57 7.34 -7.18 -0.69
CA VAL A 57 6.90 -8.31 0.13
C VAL A 57 8.13 -8.97 0.76
N THR A 58 8.11 -9.14 2.09
CA THR A 58 9.29 -9.55 2.85
C THR A 58 9.37 -11.05 3.13
N GLU A 59 8.24 -11.76 3.06
CA GLU A 59 8.18 -13.17 3.41
C GLU A 59 7.07 -13.89 2.64
N GLY A 60 7.06 -15.21 2.72
CA GLY A 60 6.05 -16.05 2.10
C GLY A 60 6.30 -16.32 0.62
N PRO A 61 5.30 -16.89 -0.08
CA PRO A 61 5.47 -17.30 -1.49
C PRO A 61 5.68 -16.14 -2.45
N TYR A 62 5.32 -14.93 -2.06
CA TYR A 62 5.47 -13.73 -2.90
C TYR A 62 6.64 -12.84 -2.46
N ALA A 63 7.54 -13.35 -1.62
CA ALA A 63 8.70 -12.61 -1.15
C ALA A 63 9.48 -11.97 -2.30
N LYS A 64 9.96 -10.74 -2.09
CA LYS A 64 10.69 -9.91 -3.06
C LYS A 64 9.82 -9.28 -4.16
N ARG A 65 8.54 -9.61 -4.23
CA ARG A 65 7.62 -8.95 -5.15
C ARG A 65 7.39 -7.50 -4.69
N LYS A 66 7.28 -6.61 -5.66
CA LYS A 66 7.12 -5.18 -5.41
C LYS A 66 5.75 -4.70 -5.85
N ILE A 67 5.17 -3.83 -5.04
CA ILE A 67 3.91 -3.15 -5.32
C ILE A 67 4.20 -1.66 -5.33
N PHE A 68 3.88 -1.00 -6.44
CA PHE A 68 4.10 0.43 -6.60
C PHE A 68 2.78 1.17 -6.45
N GLN A 69 2.77 2.24 -5.67
CA GLN A 69 1.54 2.98 -5.42
C GLN A 69 1.83 4.45 -5.15
N VAL A 70 0.98 5.31 -5.69
CA VAL A 70 1.01 6.74 -5.40
C VAL A 70 0.17 7.00 -4.16
N ILE A 71 0.71 7.77 -3.23
CA ILE A 71 0.00 8.22 -2.03
C ILE A 71 -0.16 9.74 -2.12
N GLY A 72 -1.39 10.22 -2.18
CA GLY A 72 -1.69 11.64 -2.31
C GLY A 72 -1.32 12.44 -1.06
N ILE A 73 -0.69 13.58 -1.26
CA ILE A 73 -0.33 14.52 -0.19
C ILE A 73 -1.09 15.83 -0.33
N LYS A 74 -1.22 16.33 -1.55
CA LYS A 74 -1.95 17.56 -1.84
C LYS A 74 -2.47 17.49 -3.26
N SER A 75 -3.76 17.72 -3.44
CA SER A 75 -4.36 17.81 -4.77
C SER A 75 -3.89 19.06 -5.51
N GLY A 76 -3.98 19.00 -6.82
CA GLY A 76 -3.68 20.13 -7.66
C GLY A 76 -4.77 21.18 -7.68
N LYS A 77 -4.78 22.01 -8.72
CA LYS A 77 -5.66 23.18 -8.87
C LYS A 77 -7.16 22.86 -8.89
N ALA A 78 -7.54 21.61 -9.06
CA ALA A 78 -8.93 21.21 -9.15
C ALA A 78 -9.58 20.92 -7.78
N SER A 79 -8.87 21.05 -6.68
CA SER A 79 -9.47 20.86 -5.37
C SER A 79 -10.42 22.02 -5.09
N VAL A 80 -11.70 21.71 -5.04
CA VAL A 80 -12.75 22.69 -4.81
C VAL A 80 -13.07 22.71 -3.32
N GLU A 81 -13.08 23.94 -2.77
CA GLU A 81 -13.70 24.27 -1.48
C GLU A 81 -13.46 23.32 -0.31
N GLY A 82 -12.30 23.45 0.30
CA GLY A 82 -12.11 23.04 1.70
C GLY A 82 -11.79 21.58 1.96
N GLU A 83 -12.15 20.63 1.10
CA GLU A 83 -11.85 19.23 1.33
C GLU A 83 -10.96 18.66 0.23
N ASP A 84 -9.76 18.22 0.60
CA ASP A 84 -8.87 17.49 -0.28
C ASP A 84 -8.98 16.00 0.03
N VAL A 85 -9.99 15.36 -0.56
CA VAL A 85 -10.31 13.94 -0.30
C VAL A 85 -9.12 13.03 -0.65
N TRP A 86 -8.42 13.34 -1.72
CA TRP A 86 -7.26 12.56 -2.13
C TRP A 86 -6.12 12.65 -1.11
N ALA A 87 -5.85 13.86 -0.62
CA ALA A 87 -4.85 14.07 0.41
C ALA A 87 -5.26 13.44 1.75
N GLU A 88 -6.53 13.51 2.10
CA GLU A 88 -7.05 12.86 3.31
C GLU A 88 -6.93 11.34 3.24
N SER A 89 -7.24 10.75 2.09
CA SER A 89 -7.03 9.31 1.86
C SER A 89 -5.57 8.91 2.02
N GLY A 90 -4.66 9.73 1.49
CA GLY A 90 -3.22 9.52 1.64
C GLY A 90 -2.77 9.57 3.10
N ARG A 91 -3.24 10.58 3.84
CA ARG A 91 -2.93 10.72 5.27
C ARG A 91 -3.47 9.56 6.07
N SER A 92 -4.69 9.11 5.78
CA SER A 92 -5.30 7.97 6.45
C SER A 92 -4.51 6.69 6.19
N MET A 93 -4.04 6.49 4.97
CA MET A 93 -3.20 5.35 4.63
C MET A 93 -1.86 5.41 5.40
N LEU A 94 -1.21 6.57 5.44
CA LEU A 94 0.04 6.75 6.17
C LEU A 94 -0.15 6.50 7.66
N ARG A 95 -1.25 6.98 8.24
CA ARG A 95 -1.58 6.69 9.64
C ARG A 95 -1.73 5.19 9.87
N SER A 96 -2.46 4.50 9.00
CA SER A 96 -2.65 3.05 9.11
C SER A 96 -1.33 2.29 9.00
N ILE A 97 -0.42 2.75 8.13
CA ILE A 97 0.91 2.17 8.00
C ILE A 97 1.69 2.30 9.31
N LEU A 98 1.68 3.47 9.93
CA LEU A 98 2.32 3.68 11.23
C LEU A 98 1.72 2.78 12.30
N GLU A 99 0.39 2.70 12.36
CA GLU A 99 -0.31 1.90 13.36
C GLU A 99 -0.01 0.41 13.18
N SER A 100 -0.03 -0.08 11.95
CA SER A 100 0.33 -1.47 11.67
C SER A 100 1.80 -1.77 11.98
N ALA A 101 2.71 -0.89 11.56
CA ALA A 101 4.15 -1.09 11.76
C ALA A 101 4.56 -0.97 13.22
N ARG A 102 3.92 -0.12 13.99
CA ARG A 102 4.27 0.19 15.38
C ARG A 102 3.35 -0.47 16.40
N ASN A 103 2.45 -1.36 15.95
CA ASN A 103 1.50 -2.08 16.79
C ASN A 103 0.64 -1.14 17.65
N ILE A 104 0.05 -0.14 17.03
CA ILE A 104 -0.83 0.81 17.69
C ILE A 104 -2.27 0.50 17.29
N HIS A 105 -3.19 0.40 18.25
CA HIS A 105 -4.61 0.29 17.95
C HIS A 105 -5.13 1.59 17.33
N ALA A 106 -5.97 1.49 16.32
CA ALA A 106 -6.51 2.66 15.60
C ALA A 106 -7.29 3.59 16.52
N HIS A 107 -7.96 3.05 17.53
CA HIS A 107 -8.75 3.83 18.49
C HIS A 107 -8.01 4.15 19.79
N ASP A 108 -6.75 3.79 19.90
CA ASP A 108 -5.95 4.11 21.08
C ASP A 108 -5.55 5.60 21.01
N THR A 109 -6.10 6.39 21.93
CA THR A 109 -5.84 7.82 22.07
C THR A 109 -4.98 8.14 23.28
N SER A 110 -4.36 7.12 23.90
CA SER A 110 -3.47 7.32 25.04
C SER A 110 -2.27 8.19 24.65
N GLU A 111 -1.64 8.81 25.64
CA GLU A 111 -0.44 9.61 25.43
C GLU A 111 0.66 8.79 24.74
N LYS A 112 0.83 7.54 25.16
CA LYS A 112 1.79 6.62 24.55
C LYS A 112 1.50 6.40 23.05
N ALA A 113 0.24 6.19 22.68
CA ALA A 113 -0.15 5.99 21.29
C ALA A 113 0.04 7.27 20.47
N VAL A 114 -0.30 8.43 21.03
CA VAL A 114 -0.10 9.72 20.36
C VAL A 114 1.39 9.93 20.05
N ILE A 115 2.25 9.64 21.01
CA ILE A 115 3.71 9.75 20.81
C ILE A 115 4.17 8.74 19.75
N ALA A 116 3.66 7.50 19.80
CA ALA A 116 4.05 6.44 18.87
C ALA A 116 3.64 6.74 17.42
N ARG A 117 2.67 7.63 17.19
CA ARG A 117 2.26 8.06 15.84
C ARG A 117 3.09 9.22 15.28
N LYS A 118 4.02 9.76 16.05
CA LYS A 118 4.83 10.90 15.59
C LYS A 118 5.95 10.44 14.68
N VAL A 119 6.19 11.23 13.65
CA VAL A 119 7.36 11.07 12.77
C VAL A 119 8.08 12.43 12.72
N ASN A 120 9.39 12.40 12.58
CA ASN A 120 10.19 13.62 12.47
C ASN A 120 10.18 14.16 11.04
N SER A 121 10.09 13.26 10.07
CA SER A 121 9.98 13.61 8.66
C SER A 121 9.29 12.48 7.90
N ILE A 122 8.89 12.76 6.67
CA ILE A 122 8.31 11.73 5.81
C ILE A 122 9.30 10.59 5.54
N ALA A 123 10.60 10.86 5.61
CA ALA A 123 11.65 9.85 5.43
C ALA A 123 11.55 8.72 6.46
N ASP A 124 10.93 8.95 7.60
CA ASP A 124 10.77 7.94 8.65
C ASP A 124 9.88 6.78 8.21
N PHE A 125 9.10 6.94 7.15
CA PHE A 125 8.35 5.84 6.55
C PHE A 125 9.23 4.85 5.80
N ASN A 126 10.43 5.24 5.38
CA ASN A 126 11.36 4.33 4.73
C ASN A 126 11.79 3.23 5.68
N GLY A 127 11.60 2.00 5.26
CA GLY A 127 11.97 0.83 6.04
C GLY A 127 10.89 0.33 6.98
N LEU A 128 9.73 1.00 7.09
CA LEU A 128 8.64 0.50 7.91
C LEU A 128 8.08 -0.80 7.31
N GLU A 129 7.88 -1.78 8.17
CA GLU A 129 7.27 -3.05 7.81
C GLU A 129 5.86 -3.12 8.40
N PHE A 130 4.92 -3.52 7.58
CA PHE A 130 3.52 -3.62 8.02
C PHE A 130 2.81 -4.73 7.24
N THR A 131 1.61 -5.07 7.71
CA THR A 131 0.79 -6.10 7.08
C THR A 131 -0.26 -5.45 6.19
N ALA A 132 -0.48 -6.01 5.02
CA ALA A 132 -1.41 -5.46 4.04
C ALA A 132 -2.19 -6.56 3.33
N LYS A 133 -3.39 -6.21 2.91
CA LYS A 133 -4.19 -7.00 1.98
C LYS A 133 -3.94 -6.45 0.58
N VAL A 134 -3.57 -7.34 -0.33
CA VAL A 134 -3.29 -6.97 -1.71
C VAL A 134 -4.59 -6.91 -2.50
N GLY A 135 -4.69 -5.93 -3.36
CA GLY A 135 -5.77 -5.80 -4.33
C GLY A 135 -5.22 -5.79 -5.75
N ILE A 136 -6.14 -5.70 -6.68
CA ILE A 136 -5.83 -5.57 -8.11
C ILE A 136 -6.65 -4.40 -8.64
N GLU A 137 -5.99 -3.49 -9.36
CA GLU A 137 -6.66 -2.41 -10.06
C GLU A 137 -6.28 -2.42 -11.54
N ALA A 138 -7.20 -1.97 -12.37
CA ALA A 138 -6.97 -1.87 -13.81
C ALA A 138 -6.80 -0.40 -14.19
N ASP A 139 -5.83 -0.15 -15.06
CA ASP A 139 -5.66 1.14 -15.72
C ASP A 139 -5.57 0.90 -17.24
N ARG A 140 -5.28 1.96 -18.00
CA ARG A 140 -5.16 1.83 -19.47
C ARG A 140 -4.01 0.93 -19.93
N TYR A 141 -3.09 0.57 -19.05
CA TYR A 141 -1.95 -0.29 -19.35
C TYR A 141 -2.17 -1.73 -18.89
N GLY A 142 -3.30 -2.03 -18.25
CA GLY A 142 -3.64 -3.36 -17.77
C GLY A 142 -3.84 -3.40 -16.26
N GLU A 143 -3.77 -4.59 -15.70
CA GLU A 143 -3.95 -4.82 -14.28
C GLU A 143 -2.64 -4.77 -13.51
N LYS A 144 -2.68 -4.25 -12.31
CA LYS A 144 -1.54 -4.22 -11.39
C LYS A 144 -1.99 -4.44 -9.95
N ASN A 145 -1.06 -4.89 -9.13
CA ASN A 145 -1.32 -5.01 -7.69
C ASN A 145 -1.30 -3.64 -7.02
N LYS A 146 -2.08 -3.54 -5.97
CA LYS A 146 -2.11 -2.39 -5.07
C LYS A 146 -2.25 -2.87 -3.64
N ILE A 147 -1.98 -1.99 -2.68
CA ILE A 147 -2.38 -2.20 -1.30
C ILE A 147 -3.86 -1.83 -1.20
N ALA A 148 -4.72 -2.82 -1.03
CA ALA A 148 -6.15 -2.59 -0.90
C ALA A 148 -6.50 -2.08 0.51
N THR A 149 -5.87 -2.68 1.53
CA THR A 149 -6.12 -2.35 2.93
C THR A 149 -4.84 -2.58 3.72
N VAL A 150 -4.50 -1.64 4.58
CA VAL A 150 -3.46 -1.85 5.59
C VAL A 150 -4.11 -2.55 6.76
N ILE A 151 -3.52 -3.67 7.20
CA ILE A 151 -4.06 -4.46 8.30
C ILE A 151 -3.47 -3.95 9.60
N THR A 152 -4.31 -3.38 10.44
CA THR A 152 -3.92 -2.90 11.76
C THR A 152 -4.12 -3.99 12.81
N GLN A 153 -3.55 -3.81 13.97
CA GLN A 153 -3.64 -4.77 15.06
C GLN A 153 -5.09 -5.10 15.45
N GLU A 154 -5.97 -4.12 15.41
CA GLU A 154 -7.38 -4.28 15.72
C GLU A 154 -8.07 -5.27 14.79
N GLN A 155 -7.75 -5.22 13.49
CA GLN A 155 -8.29 -6.15 12.50
C GLN A 155 -7.75 -7.56 12.70
N HIS A 156 -6.51 -7.70 13.13
CA HIS A 156 -5.95 -9.00 13.51
C HIS A 156 -6.69 -9.61 14.70
N GLN A 157 -6.99 -8.81 15.72
CA GLN A 157 -7.74 -9.29 16.89
C GLN A 157 -9.14 -9.73 16.52
N ASN A 158 -9.83 -8.99 15.68
CA ASN A 158 -11.17 -9.37 15.21
C ASN A 158 -11.13 -10.69 14.44
N THR A 159 -10.11 -10.91 13.64
CA THR A 159 -9.92 -12.16 12.91
C THR A 159 -9.67 -13.33 13.86
N GLU A 160 -8.87 -13.12 14.90
CA GLU A 160 -8.61 -14.14 15.92
C GLU A 160 -9.86 -14.48 16.73
N LEU A 161 -10.67 -13.48 17.07
CA LEU A 161 -11.92 -13.68 17.83
C LEU A 161 -12.95 -14.50 17.06
N ASP A 162 -12.96 -14.41 15.74
CA ASP A 162 -13.85 -15.21 14.90
C ASP A 162 -13.54 -16.71 14.97
N TRP A 163 -12.37 -17.09 15.47
CA TRP A 163 -11.91 -18.46 15.59
C TRP A 163 -12.24 -19.09 16.96
N ILE A 164 -12.74 -18.32 17.92
CA ILE A 164 -13.04 -18.82 19.25
C ILE A 164 -14.44 -19.41 19.24
N PRO A 165 -14.60 -20.73 19.37
CA PRO A 165 -15.93 -21.35 19.48
C PRO A 165 -16.57 -21.00 20.83
N PHE A 166 -17.78 -20.56 20.77
CA PHE A 166 -18.58 -20.32 21.96
C PHE A 166 -19.31 -21.59 22.38
#